data_d517347e8068de47d8f8c7befae27a3d
#
_entry.id   d517347e8068de47d8f8c7befae27a3d
#
_cell.length_a   1.000
_cell.length_b   1.000
_cell.length_c   1.000
_cell.angle_alpha   90.00
_cell.angle_beta   90.00
_cell.angle_gamma   90.00
#
_symmetry.space_group_name_H-M   'P 1'
#
loop_
_entity.id
_entity.type
_entity.pdbx_description
1 polymer ?
#
loop_
_entity_poly.entity_id
_entity_poly.type
_entity_poly.pdbx_seq_one_letter_code
_entity_poly.pdbx_strand_id
1 'polypeptide(L)'
;MSSTDATTGGAVPTAMLSEHTRAEIDHWVARFPPGRQRSAVIAALRAAQEQNQGYLTPPLMDAVAAYLKLPPIQVYEVATFYSMFETHPCGRHHVSVCTNISCMLRGGEELLAHVEQHLGIKVGESTPDGRIFLKQEEECLAACTGAPMMMVDHVYHEHLTNDAVDRILDELK
;
A
#
# COMPACT_ATOMS: atom_id res chain seq x y z
N MET A 1 2.08 -47.56 19.64
CA MET A 1 0.69 -47.21 19.93
C MET A 1 0.74 -45.73 20.33
N SER A 2 0.24 -44.82 19.68
CA SER A 2 -0.75 -44.59 18.65
C SER A 2 -0.41 -43.27 17.98
N SER A 3 -0.42 -43.29 16.69
CA SER A 3 -0.41 -42.12 15.82
C SER A 3 -1.60 -41.21 16.14
N THR A 4 -1.39 -39.90 16.20
CA THR A 4 -2.45 -38.99 15.83
C THR A 4 -1.87 -37.96 14.86
N ASP A 5 -2.14 -38.21 13.59
CA ASP A 5 -2.19 -37.23 12.54
C ASP A 5 -3.02 -36.02 12.97
N ALA A 6 -2.43 -34.83 12.81
CA ALA A 6 -3.18 -33.61 12.75
C ALA A 6 -2.69 -32.80 11.53
N THR A 7 -2.91 -33.38 10.36
CA THR A 7 -2.87 -32.65 9.10
C THR A 7 -4.25 -32.03 8.89
N THR A 8 -4.51 -30.88 9.50
CA THR A 8 -5.56 -29.97 9.03
C THR A 8 -4.91 -28.92 8.11
N GLY A 9 -4.52 -29.35 6.94
CA GLY A 9 -4.32 -28.49 5.81
C GLY A 9 -5.67 -27.93 5.36
N GLY A 10 -6.18 -26.91 6.00
CA GLY A 10 -7.27 -26.11 5.48
C GLY A 10 -6.81 -25.55 4.13
N ALA A 11 -7.48 -25.93 3.06
CA ALA A 11 -7.28 -25.33 1.75
C ALA A 11 -7.49 -23.83 1.91
N VAL A 12 -6.40 -23.06 1.86
CA VAL A 12 -6.47 -21.58 1.81
C VAL A 12 -7.17 -21.26 0.50
N PRO A 13 -8.35 -20.64 0.55
CA PRO A 13 -9.12 -20.52 -0.67
C PRO A 13 -8.48 -19.42 -1.53
N THR A 14 -7.87 -19.81 -2.65
CA THR A 14 -7.62 -18.89 -3.78
C THR A 14 -8.92 -18.19 -4.23
N ALA A 15 -10.07 -18.66 -3.78
CA ALA A 15 -11.37 -18.03 -3.88
C ALA A 15 -11.46 -16.63 -3.24
N MET A 16 -10.53 -16.24 -2.35
CA MET A 16 -10.47 -14.88 -1.79
C MET A 16 -9.98 -13.85 -2.82
N LEU A 17 -9.25 -14.26 -3.85
CA LEU A 17 -8.83 -13.38 -4.94
C LEU A 17 -9.95 -13.32 -5.99
N SER A 18 -10.37 -12.12 -6.34
CA SER A 18 -11.34 -11.87 -7.40
C SER A 18 -10.82 -12.38 -8.75
N GLU A 19 -11.70 -12.57 -9.71
CA GLU A 19 -11.31 -12.94 -11.07
C GLU A 19 -10.40 -11.87 -11.69
N HIS A 20 -10.70 -10.60 -11.47
CA HIS A 20 -9.87 -9.48 -11.92
C HIS A 20 -8.47 -9.54 -11.31
N THR A 21 -8.37 -9.71 -10.00
CA THR A 21 -7.08 -9.81 -9.31
C THR A 21 -6.24 -10.99 -9.80
N ARG A 22 -6.86 -12.15 -10.03
CA ARG A 22 -6.18 -13.31 -10.60
C ARG A 22 -5.66 -13.04 -12.01
N ALA A 23 -6.49 -12.43 -12.86
CA ALA A 23 -6.08 -12.07 -14.23
C ALA A 23 -4.89 -11.10 -14.24
N GLU A 24 -4.88 -10.12 -13.33
CA GLU A 24 -3.76 -9.19 -13.16
C GLU A 24 -2.49 -9.92 -12.69
N ILE A 25 -2.61 -10.82 -11.72
CA ILE A 25 -1.47 -11.64 -11.27
C ILE A 25 -0.93 -12.50 -12.43
N ASP A 26 -1.78 -13.15 -13.18
CA ASP A 26 -1.38 -13.98 -14.32
C ASP A 26 -0.68 -13.16 -15.41
N HIS A 27 -1.18 -11.94 -15.67
CA HIS A 27 -0.54 -11.00 -16.58
C HIS A 27 0.91 -10.70 -16.18
N TRP A 28 1.15 -10.46 -14.88
CA TRP A 28 2.50 -10.20 -14.37
C TRP A 28 3.37 -11.46 -14.35
N VAL A 29 2.83 -12.60 -13.97
CA VAL A 29 3.55 -13.89 -13.99
C VAL A 29 4.05 -14.22 -15.41
N ALA A 30 3.24 -13.97 -16.42
CA ALA A 30 3.58 -14.23 -17.82
C ALA A 30 4.77 -13.38 -18.34
N ARG A 31 5.14 -12.30 -17.64
CA ARG A 31 6.30 -11.45 -18.01
C ARG A 31 7.64 -12.02 -17.56
N PHE A 32 7.63 -13.06 -16.72
CA PHE A 32 8.82 -13.68 -16.18
C PHE A 32 9.03 -15.09 -16.76
N PRO A 33 10.28 -15.59 -16.79
CA PRO A 33 10.52 -16.95 -17.25
C PRO A 33 9.77 -18.00 -16.43
N PRO A 34 9.43 -19.16 -17.01
CA PRO A 34 8.80 -20.26 -16.29
C PRO A 34 9.55 -20.61 -14.99
N GLY A 35 8.82 -20.82 -13.90
CA GLY A 35 9.39 -21.11 -12.57
C GLY A 35 9.83 -19.87 -11.78
N ARG A 36 9.60 -18.66 -12.30
CA ARG A 36 9.98 -17.38 -11.63
C ARG A 36 8.76 -16.62 -11.09
N GLN A 37 7.71 -17.30 -10.65
CA GLN A 37 6.49 -16.69 -10.11
C GLN A 37 6.74 -15.74 -8.94
N ARG A 38 7.79 -15.98 -8.15
CA ARG A 38 8.21 -15.10 -7.06
C ARG A 38 8.46 -13.65 -7.53
N SER A 39 8.89 -13.46 -8.76
CA SER A 39 9.14 -12.11 -9.31
C SER A 39 7.86 -11.29 -9.47
N ALA A 40 6.68 -11.91 -9.46
CA ALA A 40 5.39 -11.24 -9.55
C ALA A 40 4.78 -10.90 -8.17
N VAL A 41 5.45 -11.19 -7.03
CA VAL A 41 4.88 -11.01 -5.69
C VAL A 41 4.46 -9.58 -5.42
N ILE A 42 5.27 -8.59 -5.78
CA ILE A 42 4.94 -7.16 -5.56
C ILE A 42 3.67 -6.79 -6.33
N ALA A 43 3.57 -7.16 -7.59
CA ALA A 43 2.39 -6.87 -8.40
C ALA A 43 1.14 -7.62 -7.89
N ALA A 44 1.30 -8.86 -7.45
CA ALA A 44 0.23 -9.66 -6.88
C ALA A 44 -0.31 -9.07 -5.57
N LEU A 45 0.59 -8.64 -4.68
CA LEU A 45 0.21 -7.97 -3.43
C LEU A 45 -0.49 -6.63 -3.69
N ARG A 46 -0.01 -5.85 -4.68
CA ARG A 46 -0.65 -4.61 -5.07
C ARG A 46 -2.09 -4.83 -5.55
N ALA A 47 -2.30 -5.76 -6.48
CA ALA A 47 -3.64 -6.08 -6.97
C ALA A 47 -4.57 -6.60 -5.85
N ALA A 48 -4.02 -7.39 -4.91
CA ALA A 48 -4.77 -7.87 -3.75
C ALA A 48 -5.11 -6.74 -2.78
N GLN A 49 -4.20 -5.79 -2.54
CA GLN A 49 -4.42 -4.62 -1.70
C GLN A 49 -5.50 -3.70 -2.29
N GLU A 50 -5.45 -3.43 -3.60
CA GLU A 50 -6.46 -2.66 -4.32
C GLU A 50 -7.86 -3.32 -4.21
N GLN A 51 -7.94 -4.64 -4.36
CA GLN A 51 -9.18 -5.41 -4.16
C GLN A 51 -9.77 -5.22 -2.76
N ASN A 52 -8.92 -5.08 -1.74
CA ASN A 52 -9.30 -5.04 -0.33
C ASN A 52 -9.23 -3.64 0.28
N GLN A 53 -9.66 -2.63 -0.47
CA GLN A 53 -9.79 -1.25 0.04
C GLN A 53 -8.48 -0.65 0.57
N GLY A 54 -7.35 -1.00 -0.04
CA GLY A 54 -6.06 -0.37 0.24
C GLY A 54 -5.20 -1.05 1.30
N TYR A 55 -5.60 -2.21 1.86
CA TYR A 55 -4.78 -2.93 2.82
C TYR A 55 -4.79 -4.46 2.64
N LEU A 56 -3.79 -5.12 3.18
CA LEU A 56 -3.58 -6.56 3.11
C LEU A 56 -3.92 -7.22 4.45
N THR A 57 -4.76 -8.25 4.40
CA THR A 57 -5.01 -9.11 5.57
C THR A 57 -4.16 -10.38 5.51
N PRO A 58 -3.84 -11.03 6.66
CA PRO A 58 -3.14 -12.30 6.65
C PRO A 58 -3.77 -13.35 5.72
N PRO A 59 -5.12 -13.60 5.73
CA PRO A 59 -5.72 -14.54 4.82
C PRO A 59 -5.57 -14.16 3.33
N LEU A 60 -5.53 -12.87 3.02
CA LEU A 60 -5.34 -12.39 1.65
C LEU A 60 -3.90 -12.60 1.17
N MET A 61 -2.92 -12.36 2.04
CA MET A 61 -1.50 -12.66 1.77
C MET A 61 -1.28 -14.18 1.57
N ASP A 62 -1.94 -15.01 2.38
CA ASP A 62 -1.91 -16.47 2.23
C ASP A 62 -2.53 -16.91 0.89
N ALA A 63 -3.61 -16.26 0.45
CA ALA A 63 -4.24 -16.53 -0.84
C ALA A 63 -3.30 -16.18 -2.01
N VAL A 64 -2.57 -15.06 -1.92
CA VAL A 64 -1.52 -14.68 -2.90
C VAL A 64 -0.40 -15.72 -2.92
N ALA A 65 0.07 -16.15 -1.75
CA ALA A 65 1.12 -17.17 -1.64
C ALA A 65 0.69 -18.50 -2.29
N ALA A 66 -0.50 -18.95 -1.98
CA ALA A 66 -1.07 -20.18 -2.55
C ALA A 66 -1.22 -20.07 -4.09
N TYR A 67 -1.70 -18.92 -4.57
CA TYR A 67 -1.88 -18.68 -6.01
C TYR A 67 -0.55 -18.71 -6.77
N LEU A 68 0.48 -18.07 -6.23
CA LEU A 68 1.83 -18.05 -6.80
C LEU A 68 2.64 -19.33 -6.51
N LYS A 69 2.08 -20.27 -5.74
CA LYS A 69 2.76 -21.51 -5.29
C LYS A 69 4.06 -21.23 -4.54
N LEU A 70 4.01 -20.26 -3.64
CA LEU A 70 5.12 -19.84 -2.79
C LEU A 70 4.84 -20.20 -1.32
N PRO A 71 5.89 -20.41 -0.50
CA PRO A 71 5.72 -20.42 0.94
C PRO A 71 5.15 -19.09 1.43
N PRO A 72 4.15 -19.06 2.36
CA PRO A 72 3.54 -17.84 2.86
C PRO A 72 4.55 -16.80 3.35
N ILE A 73 5.60 -17.25 4.04
CA ILE A 73 6.64 -16.34 4.57
C ILE A 73 7.28 -15.45 3.49
N GLN A 74 7.44 -15.95 2.26
CA GLN A 74 8.03 -15.17 1.16
C GLN A 74 7.13 -14.03 0.68
N VAL A 75 5.83 -14.14 0.89
CA VAL A 75 4.85 -13.09 0.60
C VAL A 75 4.80 -12.11 1.76
N TYR A 76 4.80 -12.60 3.00
CA TYR A 76 4.84 -11.76 4.20
C TYR A 76 6.10 -10.90 4.28
N GLU A 77 7.28 -11.45 3.95
CA GLU A 77 8.54 -10.69 3.87
C GLU A 77 8.40 -9.46 2.97
N VAL A 78 7.77 -9.61 1.80
CA VAL A 78 7.59 -8.51 0.86
C VAL A 78 6.53 -7.53 1.36
N ALA A 79 5.39 -8.02 1.86
CA ALA A 79 4.31 -7.18 2.34
C ALA A 79 4.71 -6.32 3.55
N THR A 80 5.61 -6.82 4.41
CA THR A 80 6.07 -6.09 5.60
C THR A 80 7.33 -5.27 5.38
N PHE A 81 8.07 -5.52 4.30
CA PHE A 81 9.29 -4.78 3.98
C PHE A 81 9.01 -3.46 3.24
N TYR A 82 8.09 -3.48 2.28
CA TYR A 82 7.83 -2.32 1.44
C TYR A 82 6.76 -1.41 2.03
N SER A 83 7.07 -0.13 2.21
CA SER A 83 6.17 0.88 2.77
C SER A 83 4.91 1.13 1.94
N MET A 84 4.88 0.70 0.67
CA MET A 84 3.67 0.79 -0.17
C MET A 84 2.55 -0.17 0.23
N PHE A 85 2.82 -1.14 1.11
CA PHE A 85 1.82 -2.10 1.57
C PHE A 85 1.35 -1.77 2.97
N GLU A 86 0.04 -1.67 3.13
CA GLU A 86 -0.62 -1.50 4.42
C GLU A 86 -1.13 -2.85 4.92
N THR A 87 -0.83 -3.20 6.17
CA THR A 87 -1.27 -4.46 6.79
C THR A 87 -2.43 -4.29 7.76
N HIS A 88 -2.93 -3.07 7.89
CA HIS A 88 -4.03 -2.69 8.76
C HIS A 88 -5.06 -1.87 7.98
N PRO A 89 -6.33 -1.87 8.40
CA PRO A 89 -7.34 -1.02 7.79
C PRO A 89 -6.91 0.44 7.79
N CYS A 90 -7.04 1.09 6.65
CA CYS A 90 -6.67 2.48 6.44
C CYS A 90 -7.78 3.23 5.72
N GLY A 91 -7.68 4.56 5.68
CA GLY A 91 -8.59 5.42 4.95
C GLY A 91 -8.55 5.14 3.45
N ARG A 92 -9.60 5.54 2.77
CA ARG A 92 -9.85 5.27 1.35
C ARG A 92 -8.82 5.93 0.43
N HIS A 93 -8.42 7.17 0.75
CA HIS A 93 -7.41 7.93 0.03
C HIS A 93 -6.11 7.93 0.81
N HIS A 94 -5.03 7.52 0.17
CA HIS A 94 -3.69 7.49 0.76
C HIS A 94 -2.95 8.78 0.42
N VAL A 95 -2.65 9.58 1.43
CA VAL A 95 -1.91 10.84 1.30
C VAL A 95 -0.52 10.66 1.89
N SER A 96 0.51 10.88 1.09
CA SER A 96 1.92 10.86 1.53
C SER A 96 2.54 12.21 1.28
N VAL A 97 3.08 12.86 2.31
CA VAL A 97 3.81 14.13 2.21
C VAL A 97 5.30 13.84 2.27
N CYS A 98 6.04 14.27 1.26
CA CYS A 98 7.49 14.08 1.24
C CYS A 98 8.19 15.07 2.15
N THR A 99 8.98 14.54 3.10
CA THR A 99 9.82 15.33 4.02
C THR A 99 11.32 15.10 3.81
N ASN A 100 11.70 14.40 2.74
CA ASN A 100 13.10 14.14 2.42
C ASN A 100 13.83 15.42 1.98
N ILE A 101 15.15 15.40 1.91
CA ILE A 101 16.04 16.57 1.88
C ILE A 101 15.55 17.72 0.99
N SER A 102 15.18 17.47 -0.26
CA SER A 102 14.73 18.53 -1.18
C SER A 102 13.42 19.17 -0.75
N CYS A 103 12.47 18.36 -0.26
CA CYS A 103 11.20 18.86 0.24
C CYS A 103 11.36 19.55 1.60
N MET A 104 12.18 19.00 2.50
CA MET A 104 12.52 19.61 3.77
C MET A 104 13.08 21.03 3.57
N LEU A 105 14.07 21.20 2.67
CA LEU A 105 14.66 22.52 2.35
C LEU A 105 13.65 23.50 1.71
N ARG A 106 12.52 23.01 1.25
CA ARG A 106 11.45 23.78 0.62
C ARG A 106 10.18 23.87 1.48
N GLY A 107 10.27 23.55 2.76
CA GLY A 107 9.13 23.63 3.68
C GLY A 107 8.26 22.36 3.72
N GLY A 108 8.81 21.19 3.42
CA GLY A 108 8.06 19.93 3.45
C GLY A 108 7.60 19.53 4.85
N GLU A 109 8.37 19.83 5.88
CA GLU A 109 7.99 19.56 7.27
C GLU A 109 6.86 20.49 7.74
N GLU A 110 6.93 21.77 7.37
CA GLU A 110 5.85 22.73 7.64
C GLU A 110 4.58 22.36 6.88
N LEU A 111 4.70 21.87 5.64
CA LEU A 111 3.58 21.38 4.85
C LEU A 111 2.93 20.16 5.52
N LEU A 112 3.73 19.21 6.02
CA LEU A 112 3.22 18.04 6.76
C LEU A 112 2.47 18.47 8.02
N ALA A 113 3.06 19.39 8.81
CA ALA A 113 2.41 19.92 10.01
C ALA A 113 1.07 20.61 9.69
N HIS A 114 1.00 21.31 8.55
CA HIS A 114 -0.23 21.92 8.07
C HIS A 114 -1.28 20.85 7.70
N VAL A 115 -0.90 19.79 6.98
CA VAL A 115 -1.77 18.67 6.64
C VAL A 115 -2.34 17.98 7.89
N GLU A 116 -1.49 17.71 8.89
CA GLU A 116 -1.92 17.13 10.16
C GLU A 116 -2.95 18.02 10.88
N GLN A 117 -2.71 19.33 10.89
CA GLN A 117 -3.64 20.29 11.49
C GLN A 117 -4.96 20.37 10.72
N HIS A 118 -4.92 20.42 9.39
CA HIS A 118 -6.10 20.50 8.52
C HIS A 118 -6.99 19.27 8.66
N LEU A 119 -6.38 18.08 8.68
CA LEU A 119 -7.12 16.81 8.80
C LEU A 119 -7.48 16.43 10.25
N GLY A 120 -6.83 17.04 11.25
CA GLY A 120 -7.01 16.72 12.67
C GLY A 120 -6.50 15.34 13.06
N ILE A 121 -5.55 14.79 12.33
CA ILE A 121 -4.92 13.48 12.55
C ILE A 121 -3.39 13.59 12.51
N LYS A 122 -2.72 12.53 12.91
CA LYS A 122 -1.27 12.41 12.82
C LYS A 122 -0.87 11.44 11.71
N VAL A 123 0.40 11.52 11.31
CA VAL A 123 1.02 10.55 10.42
C VAL A 123 0.78 9.13 10.94
N GLY A 124 0.36 8.22 10.07
CA GLY A 124 -0.02 6.84 10.40
C GLY A 124 -1.48 6.68 10.81
N GLU A 125 -2.27 7.75 10.85
CA GLU A 125 -3.67 7.71 11.24
C GLU A 125 -4.61 7.97 10.06
N SER A 126 -5.85 7.52 10.22
CA SER A 126 -6.94 7.80 9.27
C SER A 126 -7.92 8.80 9.88
N THR A 127 -8.55 9.61 9.02
CA THR A 127 -9.65 10.47 9.45
C THR A 127 -10.81 9.65 10.02
N PRO A 128 -11.56 10.17 11.01
CA PRO A 128 -12.64 9.43 11.66
C PRO A 128 -13.74 8.95 10.72
N ASP A 129 -13.91 9.61 9.59
CA ASP A 129 -14.86 9.24 8.52
C ASP A 129 -14.29 8.14 7.58
N GLY A 130 -13.05 7.70 7.79
CA GLY A 130 -12.38 6.71 6.96
C GLY A 130 -12.04 7.20 5.55
N ARG A 131 -12.08 8.51 5.32
CA ARG A 131 -11.84 9.10 4.00
C ARG A 131 -10.37 9.15 3.63
N ILE A 132 -9.52 9.65 4.52
CA ILE A 132 -8.10 9.89 4.26
C ILE A 132 -7.25 9.11 5.27
N PHE A 133 -6.21 8.46 4.79
CA PHE A 133 -5.11 7.92 5.56
C PHE A 133 -3.87 8.78 5.30
N LEU A 134 -3.37 9.45 6.34
CA LEU A 134 -2.11 10.19 6.27
C LEU A 134 -0.96 9.22 6.49
N LYS A 135 -0.42 8.74 5.40
CA LYS A 135 0.60 7.72 5.40
C LYS A 135 1.94 8.27 5.88
N GLN A 136 2.64 7.47 6.67
CA GLN A 136 4.04 7.73 6.96
C GLN A 136 4.88 7.42 5.72
N GLU A 137 5.59 8.43 5.23
CA GLU A 137 6.53 8.26 4.13
C GLU A 137 7.96 8.41 4.65
N GLU A 138 8.66 7.30 4.73
CA GLU A 138 10.06 7.25 5.18
C GLU A 138 11.04 7.47 4.04
N GLU A 139 10.56 7.37 2.79
CA GLU A 139 11.37 7.45 1.59
C GLU A 139 11.03 8.70 0.76
N CYS A 140 11.94 9.08 -0.11
CA CYS A 140 11.69 10.16 -1.05
C CYS A 140 10.67 9.72 -2.12
N LEU A 141 9.63 10.51 -2.35
CA LEU A 141 8.64 10.27 -3.42
C LEU A 141 9.20 10.50 -4.84
N ALA A 142 10.50 10.82 -4.96
CA ALA A 142 11.27 10.93 -6.20
C ALA A 142 10.82 12.03 -7.19
N ALA A 143 10.04 13.04 -6.75
CA ALA A 143 9.68 14.23 -7.52
C ALA A 143 10.37 15.50 -6.99
N CYS A 144 11.67 15.44 -6.75
CA CYS A 144 12.45 16.47 -6.06
C CYS A 144 12.44 17.84 -6.75
N THR A 145 12.30 17.88 -8.06
CA THR A 145 12.19 19.13 -8.85
C THR A 145 10.91 19.89 -8.56
N GLY A 146 9.86 19.20 -8.13
CA GLY A 146 8.55 19.74 -7.76
C GLY A 146 8.37 19.99 -6.26
N ALA A 147 9.45 20.03 -5.47
CA ALA A 147 9.38 20.24 -4.03
C ALA A 147 8.82 21.63 -3.65
N PRO A 148 8.03 21.77 -2.55
CA PRO A 148 7.50 20.68 -1.73
C PRO A 148 6.37 19.95 -2.44
N MET A 149 6.19 18.66 -2.14
CA MET A 149 5.24 17.83 -2.87
C MET A 149 4.58 16.79 -1.97
N MET A 150 3.41 16.31 -2.38
CA MET A 150 2.73 15.15 -1.82
C MET A 150 2.24 14.22 -2.92
N MET A 151 1.90 13.00 -2.56
CA MET A 151 1.25 12.03 -3.42
C MET A 151 -0.11 11.66 -2.83
N VAL A 152 -1.14 11.66 -3.67
CA VAL A 152 -2.49 11.20 -3.31
C VAL A 152 -2.86 10.07 -4.27
N ASP A 153 -3.15 8.89 -3.76
CA ASP A 153 -3.55 7.71 -4.57
C ASP A 153 -2.65 7.49 -5.80
N HIS A 154 -1.33 7.58 -5.61
CA HIS A 154 -0.29 7.46 -6.66
C HIS A 154 -0.22 8.63 -7.65
N VAL A 155 -0.94 9.74 -7.43
CA VAL A 155 -0.86 10.96 -8.23
C VAL A 155 0.03 11.99 -7.53
N TYR A 156 1.03 12.51 -8.21
CA TYR A 156 1.93 13.52 -7.67
C TYR A 156 1.31 14.92 -7.77
N HIS A 157 1.41 15.67 -6.68
CA HIS A 157 1.08 17.08 -6.58
C HIS A 157 2.33 17.85 -6.18
N GLU A 158 2.79 18.71 -7.05
CA GLU A 158 4.07 19.40 -6.95
C GLU A 158 3.90 20.89 -6.68
N HIS A 159 5.01 21.55 -6.23
CA HIS A 159 5.06 22.99 -5.96
C HIS A 159 3.94 23.47 -5.01
N LEU A 160 3.71 22.69 -3.98
CA LEU A 160 2.55 22.87 -3.09
C LEU A 160 2.69 24.10 -2.20
N THR A 161 1.55 24.76 -2.01
CA THR A 161 1.27 25.71 -0.95
C THR A 161 0.18 25.19 -0.05
N ASN A 162 0.02 25.72 1.16
CA ASN A 162 -1.04 25.31 2.09
C ASN A 162 -2.43 25.40 1.43
N ASP A 163 -2.74 26.50 0.74
CA ASP A 163 -4.02 26.69 0.05
C ASP A 163 -4.25 25.64 -1.08
N ALA A 164 -3.19 25.19 -1.73
CA ALA A 164 -3.29 24.14 -2.76
C ALA A 164 -3.56 22.79 -2.11
N VAL A 165 -2.90 22.48 -1.00
CA VAL A 165 -3.11 21.27 -0.21
C VAL A 165 -4.54 21.20 0.30
N ASP A 166 -5.04 22.26 0.92
CA ASP A 166 -6.40 22.32 1.46
C ASP A 166 -7.44 21.99 0.39
N ARG A 167 -7.33 22.63 -0.78
CA ARG A 167 -8.23 22.34 -1.92
C ARG A 167 -8.18 20.88 -2.37
N ILE A 168 -6.98 20.30 -2.48
CA ILE A 168 -6.83 18.91 -2.91
C ILE A 168 -7.46 17.97 -1.88
N LEU A 169 -7.20 18.18 -0.59
CA LEU A 169 -7.73 17.32 0.48
C LEU A 169 -9.25 17.44 0.64
N ASP A 170 -9.80 18.65 0.44
CA ASP A 170 -11.25 18.91 0.53
C ASP A 170 -12.03 18.31 -0.65
N GLU A 171 -11.40 18.14 -1.83
CA GLU A 171 -12.00 17.54 -3.01
C GLU A 171 -12.05 16.00 -2.95
N LEU A 172 -11.28 15.35 -2.10
CA LEU A 172 -11.31 13.90 -1.90
C LEU A 172 -12.66 13.48 -1.25
N LYS A 173 -13.35 12.48 -1.83
CA LYS A 173 -14.68 12.03 -1.39
C LYS A 173 -14.70 10.63 -0.81
#